data_d0997496be0b67a958a23bc888bd19a8
#
_entry.id   d0997496be0b67a958a23bc888bd19a8
#
_cell.length_a   1.000
_cell.length_b   1.000
_cell.length_c   1.000
_cell.angle_alpha   90.00
_cell.angle_beta   90.00
_cell.angle_gamma   90.00
#
_symmetry.space_group_name_H-M   'P 1'
#
loop_
_entity.id
_entity.type
_entity.pdbx_description
1 polymer ?
#
loop_
_entity_poly.entity_id
_entity_poly.type
_entity_poly.pdbx_seq_one_letter_code
_entity_poly.pdbx_strand_id
1 'polypeptide(L)'
;MINENAELWDVLDGNRNPTGRLHRRGEELPEGDHHLTVHVWIQRPDGKFLITRRSPNKTFPLLWEVSAGSAVAGDDSLTAALREVREETGLILHPENGQLIRTDKGDRYFADMWYFQQDFSLEDVVLLEGETCEAIAATIEEILQLDNKGKFVPIMNLRELLDMMMQM
;
A
#
# COMPACT_ATOMS: atom_id res chain seq x y z
N MET A 1 -17.98 2.50 -22.60
CA MET A 1 -17.55 3.90 -22.35
C MET A 1 -16.13 3.88 -21.83
N ILE A 2 -15.21 4.53 -22.53
CA ILE A 2 -13.84 4.71 -22.05
C ILE A 2 -13.94 5.73 -20.92
N ASN A 3 -13.52 5.33 -19.72
CA ASN A 3 -13.48 6.26 -18.59
C ASN A 3 -12.32 7.24 -18.82
N GLU A 4 -12.63 8.45 -19.28
CA GLU A 4 -11.64 9.49 -19.60
C GLU A 4 -10.81 9.92 -18.39
N ASN A 5 -11.23 9.57 -17.17
CA ASN A 5 -10.56 9.87 -15.89
C ASN A 5 -9.80 8.68 -15.30
N ALA A 6 -9.53 7.63 -16.06
CA ALA A 6 -8.73 6.51 -15.54
C ALA A 6 -7.28 6.96 -15.26
N GLU A 7 -6.75 6.53 -14.10
CA GLU A 7 -5.35 6.79 -13.74
C GLU A 7 -4.39 6.29 -14.81
N LEU A 8 -3.34 7.05 -15.04
CA LEU A 8 -2.20 6.64 -15.85
C LEU A 8 -1.03 6.25 -14.94
N TRP A 9 -0.34 5.20 -15.32
CA TRP A 9 0.87 4.72 -14.63
C TRP A 9 2.09 4.86 -15.54
N ASP A 10 3.22 5.18 -14.95
CA ASP A 10 4.51 5.03 -15.64
C ASP A 10 4.81 3.54 -15.82
N VAL A 11 5.21 3.16 -17.03
CA VAL A 11 5.62 1.79 -17.35
C VAL A 11 7.10 1.64 -17.08
N LEU A 12 7.45 0.63 -16.29
CA LEU A 12 8.81 0.23 -15.95
C LEU A 12 9.17 -1.05 -16.70
N ASP A 13 10.44 -1.23 -17.01
CA ASP A 13 10.94 -2.52 -17.50
C ASP A 13 11.16 -3.52 -16.34
N GLY A 14 11.59 -4.74 -16.66
CA GLY A 14 11.86 -5.78 -15.68
C GLY A 14 13.02 -5.51 -14.70
N ASN A 15 13.78 -4.45 -14.94
CA ASN A 15 14.87 -3.95 -14.09
C ASN A 15 14.51 -2.64 -13.36
N ARG A 16 13.20 -2.28 -13.39
CA ARG A 16 12.67 -1.07 -12.78
C ARG A 16 13.13 0.24 -13.46
N ASN A 17 13.59 0.20 -14.69
CA ASN A 17 13.91 1.41 -15.42
C ASN A 17 12.65 2.00 -16.07
N PRO A 18 12.47 3.34 -16.04
CA PRO A 18 11.38 3.98 -16.76
C PRO A 18 11.50 3.74 -18.27
N THR A 19 10.41 3.36 -18.91
CA THR A 19 10.35 3.14 -20.36
C THR A 19 9.95 4.39 -21.15
N GLY A 20 9.44 5.43 -20.47
CA GLY A 20 8.83 6.61 -21.08
C GLY A 20 7.41 6.37 -21.61
N ARG A 21 6.86 5.16 -21.46
CA ARG A 21 5.48 4.83 -21.83
C ARG A 21 4.55 4.98 -20.65
N LEU A 22 3.28 5.28 -20.94
CA LEU A 22 2.20 5.33 -19.96
C LEU A 22 1.24 4.17 -20.21
N HIS A 23 0.65 3.69 -19.11
CA HIS A 23 -0.37 2.66 -19.12
C HIS A 23 -1.64 3.15 -18.43
N ARG A 24 -2.80 2.81 -18.96
CA ARG A 24 -4.09 3.16 -18.36
C ARG A 24 -4.54 2.09 -17.40
N ARG A 25 -4.85 2.47 -16.17
CA ARG A 25 -5.41 1.55 -15.16
C ARG A 25 -6.68 0.87 -15.68
N GLY A 26 -6.77 -0.44 -15.48
CA GLY A 26 -7.90 -1.26 -15.92
C GLY A 26 -7.71 -1.93 -17.29
N GLU A 27 -6.68 -1.56 -18.02
CA GLU A 27 -6.23 -2.29 -19.20
C GLU A 27 -5.22 -3.38 -18.82
N GLU A 28 -5.04 -4.39 -19.67
CA GLU A 28 -4.03 -5.41 -19.44
C GLU A 28 -2.63 -4.85 -19.69
N LEU A 29 -1.75 -4.97 -18.69
CA LEU A 29 -0.36 -4.54 -18.82
C LEU A 29 0.41 -5.59 -19.64
N PRO A 30 1.12 -5.21 -20.72
CA PRO A 30 1.86 -6.16 -21.56
C PRO A 30 2.89 -6.99 -20.77
N GLU A 31 3.22 -8.17 -21.31
CA GLU A 31 4.26 -9.02 -20.74
C GLU A 31 5.62 -8.30 -20.75
N GLY A 32 6.34 -8.38 -19.64
CA GLY A 32 7.62 -7.69 -19.45
C GLY A 32 7.48 -6.26 -18.95
N ASP A 33 6.30 -5.67 -19.03
CA ASP A 33 6.02 -4.35 -18.47
C ASP A 33 5.60 -4.46 -16.99
N HIS A 34 6.03 -3.47 -16.21
CA HIS A 34 5.75 -3.39 -14.78
C HIS A 34 5.23 -1.99 -14.42
N HIS A 35 4.48 -1.90 -13.33
CA HIS A 35 4.15 -0.64 -12.69
C HIS A 35 4.61 -0.64 -11.23
N LEU A 36 4.61 0.53 -10.60
CA LEU A 36 4.99 0.67 -9.21
C LEU A 36 3.76 0.67 -8.31
N THR A 37 3.80 -0.16 -7.27
CA THR A 37 2.84 -0.13 -6.16
C THR A 37 3.56 0.18 -4.86
N VAL A 38 2.84 0.73 -3.89
CA VAL A 38 3.35 1.02 -2.56
C VAL A 38 2.45 0.39 -1.51
N HIS A 39 3.06 -0.09 -0.43
CA HIS A 39 2.39 -0.56 0.78
C HIS A 39 2.98 0.21 1.95
N VAL A 40 2.13 0.82 2.77
CA VAL A 40 2.57 1.77 3.79
C VAL A 40 2.20 1.28 5.18
N TRP A 41 3.22 0.93 5.95
CA TRP A 41 3.14 0.46 7.32
C TRP A 41 3.36 1.64 8.26
N ILE A 42 2.33 2.00 9.04
CA ILE A 42 2.39 3.13 9.97
C ILE A 42 2.30 2.59 11.39
N GLN A 43 3.37 2.77 12.16
CA GLN A 43 3.46 2.30 13.53
C GLN A 43 3.42 3.46 14.52
N ARG A 44 2.53 3.33 15.53
CA ARG A 44 2.45 4.25 16.66
C ARG A 44 3.55 3.95 17.70
N PRO A 45 3.80 4.91 18.62
CA PRO A 45 4.74 4.69 19.72
C PRO A 45 4.41 3.49 20.62
N ASP A 46 3.14 3.07 20.70
CA ASP A 46 2.71 1.88 21.44
C ASP A 46 2.98 0.55 20.72
N GLY A 47 3.60 0.60 19.54
CA GLY A 47 3.97 -0.56 18.74
C GLY A 47 2.86 -1.09 17.80
N LYS A 48 1.67 -0.49 17.82
CA LYS A 48 0.56 -0.91 16.98
C LYS A 48 0.61 -0.25 15.60
N PHE A 49 0.17 -1.01 14.59
CA PHE A 49 0.08 -0.58 13.20
C PHE A 49 -1.35 -0.18 12.82
N LEU A 50 -1.48 0.85 11.98
CA LEU A 50 -2.74 1.16 11.34
C LEU A 50 -3.03 0.13 10.26
N ILE A 51 -4.14 -0.58 10.39
CA ILE A 51 -4.68 -1.43 9.34
C ILE A 51 -6.12 -1.04 9.05
N THR A 52 -6.50 -1.19 7.79
CA THR A 52 -7.85 -0.86 7.31
C THR A 52 -8.51 -2.09 6.71
N ARG A 53 -9.83 -2.10 6.68
CA ARG A 53 -10.61 -3.19 6.11
C ARG A 53 -11.19 -2.77 4.77
N ARG A 54 -10.96 -3.59 3.76
CA ARG A 54 -11.43 -3.34 2.40
C ARG A 54 -12.94 -3.41 2.32
N SER A 55 -13.52 -2.51 1.53
CA SER A 55 -14.96 -2.53 1.26
C SER A 55 -15.41 -3.81 0.54
N PRO A 56 -16.69 -4.22 0.72
CA PRO A 56 -17.21 -5.46 0.11
C PRO A 56 -17.12 -5.49 -1.43
N ASN A 57 -17.05 -4.34 -2.06
CA ASN A 57 -17.07 -4.21 -3.53
C ASN A 57 -15.68 -4.20 -4.18
N LYS A 58 -14.64 -4.36 -3.38
CA LYS A 58 -13.25 -4.39 -3.87
C LYS A 58 -12.74 -5.82 -4.12
N THR A 59 -11.64 -5.94 -4.84
CA THR A 59 -10.86 -7.19 -4.83
C THR A 59 -10.41 -7.51 -3.42
N PHE A 60 -10.33 -8.79 -3.04
CA PHE A 60 -10.11 -9.22 -1.66
C PHE A 60 -11.11 -8.57 -0.68
N PRO A 61 -12.42 -8.74 -0.90
CA PRO A 61 -13.44 -8.03 -0.12
C PRO A 61 -13.34 -8.38 1.37
N LEU A 62 -13.50 -7.36 2.22
CA LEU A 62 -13.51 -7.48 3.67
C LEU A 62 -12.21 -8.01 4.31
N LEU A 63 -11.12 -8.15 3.54
CA LEU A 63 -9.82 -8.43 4.12
C LEU A 63 -9.21 -7.16 4.74
N TRP A 64 -8.35 -7.38 5.73
CA TRP A 64 -7.54 -6.34 6.33
C TRP A 64 -6.28 -6.10 5.49
N GLU A 65 -5.81 -4.88 5.49
CA GLU A 65 -4.61 -4.46 4.77
C GLU A 65 -3.96 -3.23 5.43
N VAL A 66 -2.75 -2.91 5.01
CA VAL A 66 -2.18 -1.58 5.19
C VAL A 66 -2.58 -0.69 4.02
N SER A 67 -2.41 0.63 4.13
CA SER A 67 -2.63 1.53 2.99
C SER A 67 -1.75 1.11 1.82
N ALA A 68 -2.35 0.96 0.66
CA ALA A 68 -1.66 0.49 -0.54
C ALA A 68 -2.30 1.06 -1.80
N GLY A 69 -1.50 1.24 -2.83
CA GLY A 69 -1.99 1.69 -4.13
C GLY A 69 -0.90 1.74 -5.17
N SER A 70 -1.29 2.09 -6.39
CA SER A 70 -0.37 2.26 -7.51
C SER A 70 0.14 3.69 -7.60
N ALA A 71 1.42 3.86 -7.87
CA ALA A 71 1.97 5.15 -8.23
C ALA A 71 1.33 5.62 -9.53
N VAL A 72 0.85 6.86 -9.55
CA VAL A 72 0.37 7.49 -10.78
C VAL A 72 1.55 8.05 -11.58
N ALA A 73 1.34 8.29 -12.85
CA ALA A 73 2.38 8.84 -13.74
C ALA A 73 2.98 10.13 -13.15
N GLY A 74 4.30 10.16 -13.06
CA GLY A 74 5.06 11.27 -12.48
C GLY A 74 5.34 11.17 -10.97
N ASP A 75 4.69 10.25 -10.25
CA ASP A 75 5.01 10.01 -8.84
C ASP A 75 6.30 9.20 -8.68
N ASP A 76 7.15 9.60 -7.75
CA ASP A 76 8.11 8.67 -7.18
C ASP A 76 7.45 7.80 -6.09
N SER A 77 8.19 6.82 -5.59
CA SER A 77 7.68 5.86 -4.60
C SER A 77 7.22 6.52 -3.30
N LEU A 78 7.97 7.50 -2.79
CA LEU A 78 7.62 8.21 -1.56
C LEU A 78 6.38 9.08 -1.76
N THR A 79 6.31 9.82 -2.87
CA THR A 79 5.16 10.63 -3.23
C THR A 79 3.89 9.78 -3.31
N ALA A 80 3.97 8.62 -3.96
CA ALA A 80 2.86 7.67 -4.04
C ALA A 80 2.44 7.18 -2.64
N ALA A 81 3.40 6.82 -1.77
CA ALA A 81 3.11 6.36 -0.42
C ALA A 81 2.37 7.42 0.42
N LEU A 82 2.83 8.67 0.38
CA LEU A 82 2.22 9.78 1.11
C LEU A 82 0.81 10.09 0.59
N ARG A 83 0.63 10.08 -0.72
CA ARG A 83 -0.66 10.34 -1.39
C ARG A 83 -1.68 9.26 -1.05
N GLU A 84 -1.33 7.97 -1.17
CA GLU A 84 -2.24 6.85 -0.89
C GLU A 84 -2.74 6.88 0.57
N VAL A 85 -1.86 7.10 1.54
CA VAL A 85 -2.27 7.20 2.95
C VAL A 85 -3.24 8.36 3.17
N ARG A 86 -2.96 9.52 2.59
CA ARG A 86 -3.82 10.69 2.69
C ARG A 86 -5.20 10.44 2.06
N GLU A 87 -5.25 9.83 0.89
CA GLU A 87 -6.51 9.54 0.19
C GLU A 87 -7.35 8.49 0.92
N GLU A 88 -6.74 7.41 1.41
CA GLU A 88 -7.46 6.31 2.05
C GLU A 88 -7.83 6.56 3.49
N THR A 89 -7.03 7.34 4.23
CA THR A 89 -7.19 7.51 5.69
C THR A 89 -7.31 8.95 6.16
N GLY A 90 -7.04 9.93 5.32
CA GLY A 90 -6.97 11.34 5.69
C GLY A 90 -5.73 11.73 6.50
N LEU A 91 -4.90 10.77 6.90
CA LEU A 91 -3.67 11.06 7.66
C LEU A 91 -2.61 11.72 6.77
N ILE A 92 -1.90 12.67 7.35
CA ILE A 92 -0.76 13.33 6.71
C ILE A 92 0.51 12.77 7.34
N LEU A 93 1.29 12.01 6.56
CA LEU A 93 2.58 11.49 7.00
C LEU A 93 3.69 12.53 6.78
N HIS A 94 4.65 12.52 7.68
CA HIS A 94 5.88 13.31 7.56
C HIS A 94 6.94 12.49 6.83
N PRO A 95 7.42 12.95 5.65
CA PRO A 95 8.37 12.19 4.83
C PRO A 95 9.62 11.74 5.58
N GLU A 96 10.11 12.59 6.51
CA GLU A 96 11.29 12.31 7.33
C GLU A 96 11.13 11.12 8.29
N ASN A 97 9.91 10.70 8.56
CA ASN A 97 9.60 9.54 9.41
C ASN A 97 9.53 8.22 8.62
N GLY A 98 9.68 8.28 7.30
CA GLY A 98 9.52 7.15 6.40
C GLY A 98 10.83 6.50 5.98
N GLN A 99 10.82 5.19 5.88
CA GLN A 99 11.92 4.38 5.34
C GLN A 99 11.37 3.35 4.36
N LEU A 100 12.02 3.24 3.19
CA LEU A 100 11.79 2.13 2.27
C LEU A 100 12.56 0.92 2.80
N ILE A 101 11.83 -0.12 3.23
CA ILE A 101 12.43 -1.28 3.90
C ILE A 101 12.60 -2.50 3.01
N ARG A 102 11.78 -2.65 1.99
CA ARG A 102 11.82 -3.77 1.05
C ARG A 102 11.13 -3.42 -0.25
N THR A 103 11.62 -3.97 -1.35
CA THR A 103 10.92 -3.98 -2.64
C THR A 103 10.71 -5.42 -3.06
N ASP A 104 9.45 -5.78 -3.30
CA ASP A 104 9.09 -7.07 -3.88
C ASP A 104 8.82 -6.92 -5.37
N LYS A 105 9.24 -7.90 -6.17
CA LYS A 105 8.98 -7.94 -7.60
C LYS A 105 7.99 -9.04 -7.92
N GLY A 106 6.85 -8.65 -8.51
CA GLY A 106 5.88 -9.57 -9.11
C GLY A 106 6.02 -9.65 -10.63
N ASP A 107 5.11 -10.36 -11.26
CA ASP A 107 5.12 -10.53 -12.73
C ASP A 107 4.92 -9.21 -13.48
N ARG A 108 4.14 -8.31 -12.92
CA ARG A 108 3.71 -7.06 -13.57
C ARG A 108 3.88 -5.83 -12.69
N TYR A 109 4.54 -5.95 -11.53
CA TYR A 109 4.70 -4.84 -10.59
C TYR A 109 5.99 -4.92 -9.81
N PHE A 110 6.41 -3.77 -9.29
CA PHE A 110 7.30 -3.63 -8.15
C PHE A 110 6.47 -3.10 -6.98
N ALA A 111 6.57 -3.74 -5.82
CA ALA A 111 5.88 -3.33 -4.61
C ALA A 111 6.88 -2.81 -3.58
N ASP A 112 6.85 -1.51 -3.34
CA ASP A 112 7.68 -0.87 -2.34
C ASP A 112 6.99 -0.90 -0.98
N MET A 113 7.66 -1.47 0.02
CA MET A 113 7.21 -1.54 1.40
C MET A 113 7.80 -0.38 2.19
N TRP A 114 6.98 0.62 2.49
CA TRP A 114 7.33 1.78 3.28
C TRP A 114 6.96 1.57 4.74
N TYR A 115 7.83 1.99 5.65
CA TYR A 115 7.60 1.97 7.09
C TYR A 115 7.73 3.39 7.65
N PHE A 116 6.70 3.82 8.39
CA PHE A 116 6.64 5.12 9.05
C PHE A 116 6.45 4.94 10.54
N GLN A 117 7.33 5.56 11.33
CA GLN A 117 7.14 5.72 12.76
C GLN A 117 6.46 7.06 13.02
N GLN A 118 5.15 7.05 13.18
CA GLN A 118 4.37 8.26 13.39
C GLN A 118 3.15 7.97 14.24
N ASP A 119 2.92 8.83 15.23
CA ASP A 119 1.70 8.72 16.03
C ASP A 119 0.47 9.09 15.21
N PHE A 120 -0.63 8.43 15.50
CA PHE A 120 -1.95 8.70 14.93
C PHE A 120 -3.05 8.35 15.93
N SER A 121 -4.17 9.04 15.84
CA SER A 121 -5.42 8.65 16.52
C SER A 121 -6.39 8.05 15.50
N LEU A 122 -7.10 6.99 15.90
CA LEU A 122 -8.17 6.42 15.08
C LEU A 122 -9.32 7.42 14.87
N GLU A 123 -9.47 8.39 15.76
CA GLU A 123 -10.45 9.47 15.62
C GLU A 123 -10.12 10.44 14.45
N ASP A 124 -8.85 10.53 14.09
CA ASP A 124 -8.39 11.36 12.96
C ASP A 124 -8.48 10.64 11.61
N VAL A 125 -8.74 9.33 11.63
CA VAL A 125 -8.85 8.52 10.41
C VAL A 125 -10.21 8.76 9.75
N VAL A 126 -10.17 9.25 8.51
CA VAL A 126 -11.34 9.44 7.66
C VAL A 126 -11.30 8.39 6.56
N LEU A 127 -12.20 7.41 6.64
CA LEU A 127 -12.26 6.31 5.67
C LEU A 127 -12.83 6.81 4.34
N LEU A 128 -12.21 6.40 3.24
CA LEU A 128 -12.70 6.67 1.90
C LEU A 128 -13.88 5.74 1.59
N GLU A 129 -15.06 6.33 1.39
CA GLU A 129 -16.27 5.57 1.06
C GLU A 129 -16.06 4.73 -0.20
N GLY A 130 -16.50 3.48 -0.16
CA GLY A 130 -16.33 2.52 -1.26
C GLY A 130 -14.95 1.85 -1.33
N GLU A 131 -13.95 2.36 -0.61
CA GLU A 131 -12.59 1.80 -0.57
C GLU A 131 -12.33 1.04 0.73
N THR A 132 -12.60 1.67 1.86
CA THR A 132 -12.37 1.13 3.20
C THR A 132 -13.63 1.26 4.06
N CYS A 133 -13.91 0.26 4.90
CA CYS A 133 -15.09 0.27 5.77
C CYS A 133 -14.77 0.27 7.26
N GLU A 134 -13.53 0.01 7.65
CA GLU A 134 -13.10 -0.06 9.05
C GLU A 134 -11.62 0.26 9.18
N ALA A 135 -11.20 0.79 10.32
CA ALA A 135 -9.79 0.99 10.67
C ALA A 135 -9.55 0.59 12.13
N ILE A 136 -8.44 -0.08 12.40
CA ILE A 136 -7.99 -0.43 13.75
C ILE A 136 -6.49 -0.21 13.89
N ALA A 137 -6.04 -0.10 15.13
CA ALA A 137 -4.61 -0.20 15.48
C ALA A 137 -4.36 -1.61 15.99
N ALA A 138 -3.54 -2.39 15.27
CA ALA A 138 -3.29 -3.80 15.54
C ALA A 138 -1.84 -4.07 15.91
N THR A 139 -1.64 -5.00 16.83
CA THR A 139 -0.30 -5.54 17.15
C THR A 139 0.18 -6.47 16.03
N ILE A 140 1.49 -6.77 16.01
CA ILE A 140 2.05 -7.74 15.07
C ILE A 140 1.38 -9.10 15.22
N GLU A 141 1.13 -9.54 16.44
CA GLU A 141 0.47 -10.81 16.74
C GLU A 141 -0.94 -10.86 16.17
N GLU A 142 -1.70 -9.77 16.30
CA GLU A 142 -3.05 -9.65 15.72
C GLU A 142 -3.01 -9.68 14.19
N ILE A 143 -2.06 -9.00 13.55
CA ILE A 143 -1.86 -9.01 12.10
C ILE A 143 -1.53 -10.43 11.61
N LEU A 144 -0.60 -11.12 12.28
CA LEU A 144 -0.24 -12.49 11.94
C LEU A 144 -1.39 -13.47 12.14
N GLN A 145 -2.24 -13.26 13.15
CA GLN A 145 -3.46 -14.06 13.33
C GLN A 145 -4.47 -13.83 12.20
N LEU A 146 -4.62 -12.59 11.75
CA LEU A 146 -5.47 -12.28 10.60
C LEU A 146 -4.94 -12.94 9.32
N ASP A 147 -3.64 -12.89 9.09
CA ASP A 147 -3.00 -13.54 7.95
C ASP A 147 -3.19 -15.06 7.99
N ASN A 148 -2.92 -15.71 9.12
CA ASN A 148 -3.12 -17.14 9.31
C ASN A 148 -4.57 -17.61 9.10
N LYS A 149 -5.53 -16.74 9.35
CA LYS A 149 -6.97 -16.99 9.11
C LYS A 149 -7.42 -16.65 7.69
N GLY A 150 -6.51 -16.22 6.81
CA GLY A 150 -6.85 -15.75 5.48
C GLY A 150 -7.68 -14.46 5.47
N LYS A 151 -7.56 -13.63 6.50
CA LYS A 151 -8.29 -12.37 6.67
C LYS A 151 -7.42 -11.13 6.45
N PHE A 152 -6.20 -11.30 6.02
CA PHE A 152 -5.29 -10.22 5.64
C PHE A 152 -4.96 -10.36 4.14
N VAL A 153 -4.81 -9.24 3.44
CA VAL A 153 -4.41 -9.26 2.02
C VAL A 153 -3.03 -9.93 1.91
N PRO A 154 -2.85 -10.89 0.98
CA PRO A 154 -1.61 -11.63 0.87
C PRO A 154 -0.40 -10.71 0.64
N ILE A 155 0.59 -10.82 1.50
CA ILE A 155 1.89 -10.17 1.37
C ILE A 155 2.96 -11.26 1.44
N MET A 156 3.86 -11.28 0.46
CA MET A 156 4.94 -12.25 0.41
C MET A 156 5.84 -12.12 1.65
N ASN A 157 6.07 -13.26 2.34
CA ASN A 157 6.92 -13.31 3.52
C ASN A 157 6.56 -12.24 4.58
N LEU A 158 5.27 -12.12 4.91
CA LEU A 158 4.77 -11.10 5.84
C LEU A 158 5.51 -11.12 7.19
N ARG A 159 5.76 -12.31 7.76
CA ARG A 159 6.49 -12.43 9.03
C ARG A 159 7.89 -11.81 8.94
N GLU A 160 8.64 -12.13 7.90
CA GLU A 160 9.97 -11.56 7.68
C GLU A 160 9.93 -10.03 7.57
N LEU A 161 8.94 -9.50 6.85
CA LEU A 161 8.71 -8.06 6.73
C LEU A 161 8.45 -7.41 8.10
N LEU A 162 7.60 -8.02 8.92
CA LEU A 162 7.31 -7.53 10.26
C LEU A 162 8.53 -7.61 11.19
N ASP A 163 9.31 -8.69 11.09
CA ASP A 163 10.56 -8.85 11.85
C ASP A 163 11.60 -7.77 11.48
N MET A 164 11.68 -7.39 10.20
CA MET A 164 12.52 -6.28 9.75
C MET A 164 12.14 -4.97 10.44
N MET A 165 10.84 -4.67 10.54
CA MET A 165 10.35 -3.44 11.20
C MET A 165 10.65 -3.42 12.69
N MET A 166 10.63 -4.59 13.35
CA MET A 166 10.94 -4.70 14.79
C MET A 166 12.41 -4.46 15.13
N GLN A 167 13.29 -4.54 14.15
CA GLN A 167 14.74 -4.30 14.31
C GLN A 167 15.14 -2.85 14.03
N MET A 168 14.20 -2.01 13.63
CA MET A 168 14.40 -0.60 13.31
C MET A 168 14.16 0.29 14.52
#